data_288cf907c7fb73d839add7f464b8fa89
#
_entry.id   288cf907c7fb73d839add7f464b8fa89
#
_cell.length_a   1.000
_cell.length_b   1.000
_cell.length_c   1.000
_cell.angle_alpha   90.00
_cell.angle_beta   90.00
_cell.angle_gamma   90.00
#
_symmetry.space_group_name_H-M   'P 1'
#
loop_
_entity.id
_entity.type
_entity.pdbx_description
1 polymer ?
#
loop_
_entity_poly.entity_id
_entity_poly.type
_entity_poly.pdbx_seq_one_letter_code
_entity_poly.pdbx_strand_id
1 'polypeptide(L)'
;MIKKACQNRVILVEGIFDALNLWDKGLKNTVCCFGTQQVNWVKLSLLKLQGITGIDIMFDGDEAGRQAGEKAKDLAEKLEMSARVVKLRDNIDPGNLTRPEIERLKEKLYG
;
A
#
# COMPACT_ATOMS: atom_id res chain seq x y z
N MET A 1 14.19 4.31 4.54
CA MET A 1 14.57 2.92 4.87
C MET A 1 13.38 2.15 5.41
N ILE A 2 13.14 0.97 4.89
CA ILE A 2 12.04 0.13 5.36
C ILE A 2 12.46 -0.56 6.65
N LYS A 3 11.63 -0.43 7.68
CA LYS A 3 11.94 -1.00 8.98
C LYS A 3 11.74 -2.52 8.99
N LYS A 4 12.59 -3.20 9.75
CA LYS A 4 12.51 -4.64 9.91
C LYS A 4 11.15 -5.11 10.43
N ALA A 5 10.51 -4.30 11.28
CA ALA A 5 9.19 -4.59 11.81
C ALA A 5 8.12 -4.71 10.73
N CYS A 6 8.34 -4.12 9.56
CA CYS A 6 7.42 -4.22 8.43
C CYS A 6 7.71 -5.42 7.53
N GLN A 7 8.65 -6.28 7.92
CA GLN A 7 8.95 -7.53 7.21
C GLN A 7 9.30 -7.34 5.73
N ASN A 8 9.99 -6.25 5.41
CA ASN A 8 10.35 -5.87 4.04
C ASN A 8 9.11 -5.68 3.15
N ARG A 9 8.04 -5.19 3.74
CA ARG A 9 6.82 -4.87 3.02
C ARG A 9 6.63 -3.37 2.94
N VAL A 10 6.00 -2.91 1.87
CA VAL A 10 5.60 -1.51 1.74
C VAL A 10 4.10 -1.43 1.52
N ILE A 11 3.52 -0.29 1.90
CA ILE A 11 2.12 0.01 1.64
C ILE A 11 2.07 0.88 0.40
N LEU A 12 1.31 0.45 -0.62
CA LEU A 12 1.09 1.26 -1.81
C LEU A 12 -0.20 2.04 -1.67
N VAL A 13 -0.14 3.34 -1.90
CA VAL A 13 -1.31 4.21 -1.95
C VAL A 13 -1.31 4.98 -3.27
N GLU A 14 -2.45 5.57 -3.64
CA GLU A 14 -2.60 6.23 -4.93
C GLU A 14 -2.01 7.62 -4.99
N GLY A 15 -2.19 8.42 -3.93
CA GLY A 15 -1.86 9.82 -3.93
C GLY A 15 -0.92 10.23 -2.81
N ILE A 16 -0.28 11.39 -3.02
CA ILE A 16 0.71 11.89 -2.06
C ILE A 16 0.07 12.24 -0.70
N PHE A 17 -1.15 12.75 -0.70
CA PHE A 17 -1.82 13.10 0.56
C PHE A 17 -2.17 11.87 1.36
N ASP A 18 -2.51 10.77 0.69
CA ASP A 18 -2.74 9.49 1.36
C ASP A 18 -1.45 9.02 2.05
N ALA A 19 -0.34 9.09 1.34
CA ALA A 19 0.97 8.71 1.88
C ALA A 19 1.35 9.58 3.08
N LEU A 20 1.15 10.89 2.97
CA LEU A 20 1.50 11.81 4.05
C LEU A 20 0.67 11.53 5.30
N ASN A 21 -0.62 11.24 5.14
CA ASN A 21 -1.48 10.92 6.28
C ASN A 21 -1.02 9.64 6.99
N LEU A 22 -0.69 8.60 6.24
CA LEU A 22 -0.22 7.35 6.82
C LEU A 22 1.15 7.53 7.48
N TRP A 23 2.05 8.26 6.85
CA TRP A 23 3.36 8.58 7.41
C TRP A 23 3.24 9.34 8.71
N ASP A 24 2.38 10.38 8.73
CA ASP A 24 2.17 11.20 9.92
C ASP A 24 1.67 10.36 11.11
N LYS A 25 0.89 9.34 10.83
CA LYS A 25 0.27 8.52 11.86
C LYS A 25 0.99 7.20 12.13
N GLY A 26 2.21 7.06 11.62
CA GLY A 26 3.09 5.97 12.03
C GLY A 26 3.34 4.85 11.04
N LEU A 27 2.69 4.87 9.87
CA LEU A 27 2.95 3.89 8.81
C LEU A 27 4.00 4.43 7.84
N LYS A 28 5.26 4.34 8.26
CA LYS A 28 6.36 4.98 7.52
C LYS A 28 6.89 4.18 6.35
N ASN A 29 6.39 2.97 6.17
CA ASN A 29 6.71 2.13 5.02
C ASN A 29 5.76 2.37 3.84
N THR A 30 5.11 3.52 3.79
CA THR A 30 4.14 3.85 2.74
C THR A 30 4.83 4.47 1.54
N VAL A 31 4.46 4.01 0.35
CA VAL A 31 4.96 4.48 -0.94
C VAL A 31 3.78 4.93 -1.78
N CYS A 32 3.91 6.10 -2.39
CA CYS A 32 2.89 6.64 -3.28
C CYS A 32 3.19 6.25 -4.73
N CYS A 33 2.19 5.79 -5.46
CA CYS A 33 2.35 5.42 -6.87
C CYS A 33 1.82 6.51 -7.83
N PHE A 34 1.36 7.64 -7.30
CA PHE A 34 0.90 8.79 -8.09
C PHE A 34 -0.21 8.45 -9.08
N GLY A 35 -1.20 7.70 -8.59
CA GLY A 35 -2.34 7.28 -9.38
C GLY A 35 -2.33 5.79 -9.69
N THR A 36 -3.52 5.23 -9.79
CA THR A 36 -3.68 3.78 -9.96
C THR A 36 -3.12 3.26 -11.29
N GLN A 37 -3.16 4.10 -12.33
CA GLN A 37 -2.64 3.73 -13.63
C GLN A 37 -1.11 3.68 -13.68
N GLN A 38 -0.48 4.22 -12.63
CA GLN A 38 0.97 4.26 -12.54
C GLN A 38 1.57 3.01 -11.91
N VAL A 39 0.75 2.10 -11.40
CA VAL A 39 1.24 0.84 -10.87
C VAL A 39 1.55 -0.08 -12.05
N ASN A 40 2.82 -0.30 -12.29
CA ASN A 40 3.27 -1.13 -13.38
C ASN A 40 4.43 -2.00 -12.92
N TRP A 41 4.80 -2.91 -13.76
CA TRP A 41 5.80 -3.89 -13.42
C TRP A 41 7.20 -3.29 -13.21
N VAL A 42 7.49 -2.16 -13.87
CA VAL A 42 8.78 -1.47 -13.67
C VAL A 42 8.89 -0.97 -12.24
N LYS A 43 7.84 -0.30 -11.74
CA LYS A 43 7.83 0.22 -10.36
C LYS A 43 7.93 -0.90 -9.34
N LEU A 44 7.19 -1.97 -9.54
CA LEU A 44 7.24 -3.12 -8.63
C LEU A 44 8.59 -3.82 -8.69
N SER A 45 9.18 -3.94 -9.87
CA SER A 45 10.51 -4.52 -10.03
C SER A 45 11.57 -3.69 -9.31
N LEU A 46 11.45 -2.36 -9.35
CA LEU A 46 12.37 -1.48 -8.63
C LEU A 46 12.28 -1.69 -7.12
N LEU A 47 11.07 -1.86 -6.60
CA LEU A 47 10.89 -2.16 -5.19
C LEU A 47 11.53 -3.51 -4.83
N LYS A 48 11.34 -4.51 -5.67
CA LYS A 48 11.92 -5.83 -5.45
C LYS A 48 13.45 -5.76 -5.42
N LEU A 49 14.05 -4.97 -6.31
CA LEU A 49 15.49 -4.78 -6.34
C LEU A 49 16.02 -4.13 -5.06
N GLN A 50 15.19 -3.36 -4.35
CA GLN A 50 15.55 -2.74 -3.08
C GLN A 50 15.35 -3.66 -1.89
N GLY A 51 15.00 -4.91 -2.12
CA GLY A 51 14.81 -5.88 -1.05
C GLY A 51 13.39 -5.98 -0.53
N ILE A 52 12.44 -5.31 -1.18
CA ILE A 52 11.03 -5.41 -0.81
C ILE A 52 10.47 -6.75 -1.32
N THR A 53 9.89 -7.53 -0.43
CA THR A 53 9.36 -8.85 -0.75
C THR A 53 7.85 -8.91 -0.75
N GLY A 54 7.18 -7.85 -0.29
CA GLY A 54 5.73 -7.83 -0.25
C GLY A 54 5.16 -6.44 -0.33
N ILE A 55 3.93 -6.34 -0.79
CA ILE A 55 3.21 -5.07 -0.84
C ILE A 55 1.84 -5.24 -0.21
N ASP A 56 1.41 -4.19 0.49
CA ASP A 56 0.09 -4.07 1.05
C ASP A 56 -0.60 -2.93 0.31
N ILE A 57 -1.56 -3.26 -0.53
CA ILE A 57 -2.18 -2.31 -1.44
C ILE A 57 -3.36 -1.66 -0.73
N MET A 58 -3.28 -0.36 -0.50
CA MET A 58 -4.31 0.39 0.23
C MET A 58 -4.80 1.53 -0.67
N PHE A 59 -5.60 1.15 -1.66
CA PHE A 59 -6.19 2.10 -2.60
C PHE A 59 -7.55 2.56 -2.10
N ASP A 60 -8.10 3.58 -2.76
CA ASP A 60 -9.36 4.18 -2.36
C ASP A 60 -10.49 3.15 -2.33
N GLY A 61 -11.45 3.36 -1.42
CA GLY A 61 -12.59 2.47 -1.26
C GLY A 61 -13.70 2.72 -2.28
N ASP A 62 -13.34 2.81 -3.57
CA ASP A 62 -14.29 2.95 -4.67
C ASP A 62 -14.01 1.86 -5.71
N GLU A 63 -14.86 1.78 -6.72
CA GLU A 63 -14.75 0.74 -7.74
C GLU A 63 -13.42 0.81 -8.48
N ALA A 64 -12.99 2.01 -8.87
CA ALA A 64 -11.72 2.17 -9.57
C ALA A 64 -10.54 1.73 -8.70
N GLY A 65 -10.55 2.11 -7.42
CA GLY A 65 -9.49 1.73 -6.50
C GLY A 65 -9.43 0.22 -6.28
N ARG A 66 -10.60 -0.42 -6.18
CA ARG A 66 -10.67 -1.87 -5.98
C ARG A 66 -10.16 -2.63 -7.20
N GLN A 67 -10.53 -2.19 -8.41
CA GLN A 67 -10.05 -2.81 -9.63
C GLN A 67 -8.55 -2.64 -9.79
N ALA A 68 -8.05 -1.43 -9.53
CA ALA A 68 -6.61 -1.16 -9.59
C ALA A 68 -5.84 -1.97 -8.56
N GLY A 69 -6.42 -2.16 -7.38
CA GLY A 69 -5.81 -2.96 -6.33
C GLY A 69 -5.64 -4.41 -6.74
N GLU A 70 -6.66 -4.99 -7.37
CA GLU A 70 -6.57 -6.37 -7.84
C GLU A 70 -5.54 -6.51 -8.97
N LYS A 71 -5.46 -5.55 -9.88
CA LYS A 71 -4.45 -5.56 -10.93
C LYS A 71 -3.03 -5.46 -10.34
N ALA A 72 -2.84 -4.61 -9.35
CA ALA A 72 -1.54 -4.46 -8.69
C ALA A 72 -1.14 -5.75 -7.99
N LYS A 73 -2.10 -6.40 -7.33
CA LYS A 73 -1.85 -7.68 -6.66
C LYS A 73 -1.42 -8.75 -7.66
N ASP A 74 -2.16 -8.88 -8.76
CA ASP A 74 -1.82 -9.87 -9.79
C ASP A 74 -0.42 -9.65 -10.35
N LEU A 75 -0.08 -8.39 -10.60
CA LEU A 75 1.23 -8.03 -11.13
C LEU A 75 2.34 -8.34 -10.14
N ALA A 76 2.12 -8.03 -8.85
CA ALA A 76 3.10 -8.34 -7.82
C ALA A 76 3.32 -9.84 -7.69
N GLU A 77 2.25 -10.62 -7.74
CA GLU A 77 2.37 -12.08 -7.66
C GLU A 77 3.13 -12.67 -8.83
N LYS A 78 2.98 -12.09 -10.03
CA LYS A 78 3.77 -12.49 -11.20
C LYS A 78 5.26 -12.20 -11.00
N LEU A 79 5.60 -11.23 -10.18
CA LEU A 79 6.99 -10.92 -9.82
C LEU A 79 7.46 -11.66 -8.58
N GLU A 80 6.69 -12.64 -8.12
CA GLU A 80 7.00 -13.44 -6.94
C GLU A 80 7.07 -12.62 -5.66
N MET A 81 6.28 -11.56 -5.58
CA MET A 81 6.12 -10.75 -4.38
C MET A 81 4.83 -11.15 -3.68
N SER A 82 4.87 -11.17 -2.35
CA SER A 82 3.66 -11.35 -1.56
C SER A 82 2.81 -10.09 -1.66
N ALA A 83 1.52 -10.21 -1.92
CA ALA A 83 0.64 -9.06 -2.05
C ALA A 83 -0.65 -9.25 -1.28
N ARG A 84 -1.06 -8.21 -0.57
CA ARG A 84 -2.34 -8.17 0.15
C ARG A 84 -3.09 -6.92 -0.27
N VAL A 85 -4.39 -7.05 -0.48
CA VAL A 85 -5.24 -5.87 -0.73
C VAL A 85 -5.92 -5.53 0.59
N VAL A 86 -5.68 -4.31 1.07
CA VAL A 86 -6.32 -3.79 2.27
C VAL A 86 -7.58 -3.07 1.83
N LYS A 87 -8.74 -3.62 2.15
CA LYS A 87 -10.01 -3.03 1.75
C LYS A 87 -10.40 -1.92 2.70
N LEU A 88 -10.65 -0.74 2.15
CA LEU A 88 -11.20 0.38 2.91
C LEU A 88 -12.72 0.42 2.72
N ARG A 89 -13.40 1.04 3.68
CA ARG A 89 -14.85 1.24 3.59
C ARG A 89 -15.18 2.05 2.33
N ASP A 90 -16.42 1.92 1.88
CA ASP A 90 -16.88 2.63 0.69
C ASP A 90 -16.62 4.12 0.80
N ASN A 91 -16.07 4.70 -0.26
CA ASN A 91 -15.78 6.13 -0.38
C ASN A 91 -14.80 6.67 0.65
N ILE A 92 -13.98 5.81 1.24
CA ILE A 92 -12.91 6.22 2.16
C ILE A 92 -11.58 6.01 1.45
N ASP A 93 -10.70 7.01 1.51
CA ASP A 93 -9.33 6.86 1.02
C ASP A 93 -8.36 6.87 2.22
N PRO A 94 -7.09 6.49 2.01
CA PRO A 94 -6.14 6.46 3.13
C PRO A 94 -5.90 7.83 3.75
N GLY A 95 -6.13 8.91 3.01
CA GLY A 95 -6.01 10.28 3.51
C GLY A 95 -7.09 10.64 4.52
N ASN A 96 -8.19 9.90 4.56
CA ASN A 96 -9.29 10.12 5.51
C ASN A 96 -9.18 9.29 6.79
N LEU A 97 -8.23 8.37 6.87
CA LEU A 97 -8.13 7.50 8.04
C LEU A 97 -7.68 8.27 9.27
N THR A 98 -8.34 7.98 10.38
CA THR A 98 -8.01 8.59 11.68
C THR A 98 -6.84 7.82 12.33
N ARG A 99 -6.23 8.43 13.34
CA ARG A 99 -5.14 7.80 14.07
C ARG A 99 -5.52 6.44 14.67
N PRO A 100 -6.67 6.30 15.36
CA PRO A 100 -7.06 4.98 15.88
C PRO A 100 -7.25 3.94 14.78
N GLU A 101 -7.79 4.34 13.63
CA GLU A 101 -7.98 3.42 12.51
C GLU A 101 -6.64 2.95 11.95
N ILE A 102 -5.68 3.85 11.84
CA ILE A 102 -4.35 3.52 11.34
C ILE A 102 -3.60 2.63 12.34
N GLU A 103 -3.74 2.90 13.63
CA GLU A 103 -3.12 2.06 14.65
C GLU A 103 -3.64 0.63 14.60
N ARG A 104 -4.95 0.45 14.39
CA ARG A 104 -5.54 -0.87 14.22
C ARG A 104 -5.03 -1.58 12.97
N LEU A 105 -4.90 -0.83 11.87
CA LEU A 105 -4.35 -1.39 10.64
C LEU A 105 -2.90 -1.81 10.81
N LYS A 106 -2.10 -0.99 11.46
CA LYS A 106 -0.70 -1.28 11.72
C LYS A 106 -0.56 -2.59 12.52
N GLU A 107 -1.35 -2.74 13.54
CA GLU A 107 -1.34 -3.95 14.36
C GLU A 107 -1.80 -5.17 13.56
N LYS A 108 -2.84 -5.01 12.77
CA LYS A 108 -3.36 -6.10 11.93
C LYS A 108 -2.35 -6.55 10.88
N LEU A 109 -1.64 -5.61 10.28
CA LEU A 109 -0.71 -5.92 9.19
C LEU A 109 0.66 -6.37 9.69
N TYR A 110 1.14 -5.79 10.76
CA TYR A 110 2.52 -5.98 11.19
C TYR A 110 2.67 -6.41 12.65
N GLY A 111 1.59 -6.56 13.35
CA GLY A 111 1.61 -6.98 14.75
C GLY A 111 1.99 -5.89 15.69
#